data_93a59b7b660d196eaeaaef6eb9cf202b
#
_entry.id   93a59b7b660d196eaeaaef6eb9cf202b
#
_cell.length_a   1.000
_cell.length_b   1.000
_cell.length_c   1.000
_cell.angle_alpha   90.00
_cell.angle_beta   90.00
_cell.angle_gamma   90.00
#
_symmetry.space_group_name_H-M   'P 1'
#
loop_
_entity.id
_entity.type
_entity.pdbx_description
1 polymer ?
#
loop_
_entity_poly.entity_id
_entity_poly.type
_entity_poly.pdbx_seq_one_letter_code
_entity_poly.pdbx_strand_id
1 'polypeptide(L)'
;MNQRFGLSQRVATLRIVFGVIWLIDAGVKMNHVFVNEFKADFTEGSAGQPGWLHWWFHFWTRVIDSSPATFAYITIVLETLIGLALVFGFARRSNYLIGFIFSMAIWAIPEGFGGPYSMASTDIAQGIIYALVFAALYGLDSVSTVRPAWK
;
A
#
# COMPACT_ATOMS: atom_id res chain seq x y z
N MET A 1 13.90 9.66 30.52
CA MET A 1 13.68 10.67 29.46
C MET A 1 14.31 10.31 28.12
N ASN A 2 15.52 9.71 28.10
CA ASN A 2 16.24 9.37 26.85
C ASN A 2 15.58 8.30 25.96
N GLN A 3 14.86 7.31 26.51
CA GLN A 3 14.29 6.22 25.70
C GLN A 3 13.11 6.65 24.79
N ARG A 4 12.33 7.64 25.22
CA ARG A 4 11.20 8.13 24.42
C ARG A 4 11.63 9.00 23.24
N PHE A 5 12.69 9.80 23.41
CA PHE A 5 13.30 10.52 22.28
C PHE A 5 13.85 9.55 21.23
N GLY A 6 14.48 8.45 21.65
CA GLY A 6 14.96 7.42 20.74
C GLY A 6 13.83 6.73 19.95
N LEU A 7 12.67 6.46 20.58
CA LEU A 7 11.55 5.83 19.91
C LEU A 7 10.93 6.75 18.84
N SER A 8 10.66 8.01 19.19
CA SER A 8 10.06 8.96 18.24
C SER A 8 10.96 9.21 17.02
N GLN A 9 12.27 9.25 17.20
CA GLN A 9 13.23 9.37 16.11
C GLN A 9 13.23 8.13 15.23
N ARG A 10 13.21 6.93 15.80
CA ARG A 10 13.16 5.66 15.06
C ARG A 10 11.88 5.55 14.24
N VAL A 11 10.74 5.91 14.82
CA VAL A 11 9.44 5.94 14.10
C VAL A 11 9.47 6.95 12.96
N ALA A 12 10.05 8.14 13.17
CA ALA A 12 10.21 9.14 12.13
C ALA A 12 11.11 8.63 10.99
N THR A 13 12.23 7.98 11.33
CA THR A 13 13.13 7.39 10.33
C THR A 13 12.43 6.31 9.52
N LEU A 14 11.74 5.36 10.17
CA LEU A 14 10.99 4.31 9.49
C LEU A 14 9.95 4.92 8.53
N ARG A 15 9.20 5.91 8.99
CA ARG A 15 8.20 6.62 8.20
C ARG A 15 8.80 7.28 6.95
N ILE A 16 9.93 7.99 7.12
CA ILE A 16 10.61 8.68 6.00
C ILE A 16 11.15 7.67 5.00
N VAL A 17 11.85 6.63 5.45
CA VAL A 17 12.38 5.58 4.57
C VAL A 17 11.25 4.90 3.80
N PHE A 18 10.17 4.55 4.49
CA PHE A 18 9.01 3.95 3.84
C PHE A 18 8.34 4.90 2.85
N GLY A 19 8.26 6.21 3.17
CA GLY A 19 7.75 7.22 2.25
C GLY A 19 8.63 7.38 0.99
N VAL A 20 9.95 7.28 1.12
CA VAL A 20 10.87 7.29 -0.02
C VAL A 20 10.63 6.06 -0.92
N ILE A 21 10.43 4.88 -0.33
CA ILE A 21 10.10 3.66 -1.09
C ILE A 21 8.82 3.87 -1.91
N TRP A 22 7.77 4.43 -1.29
CA TRP A 22 6.51 4.74 -1.99
C TRP A 22 6.68 5.74 -3.13
N LEU A 23 7.53 6.76 -2.95
CA LEU A 23 7.82 7.74 -4.01
C LEU A 23 8.61 7.12 -5.16
N ILE A 24 9.53 6.20 -4.86
CA ILE A 24 10.27 5.46 -5.89
C ILE A 24 9.30 4.58 -6.67
N ASP A 25 8.42 3.86 -5.99
CA ASP A 25 7.42 2.99 -6.61
C ASP A 25 6.45 3.79 -7.51
N ALA A 26 5.91 4.89 -7.01
CA ALA A 26 5.11 5.81 -7.81
C ALA A 26 5.88 6.35 -9.03
N GLY A 27 7.17 6.71 -8.84
CA GLY A 27 8.03 7.20 -9.92
C GLY A 27 8.26 6.16 -11.02
N VAL A 28 8.46 4.90 -10.64
CA VAL A 28 8.60 3.80 -11.60
C VAL A 28 7.32 3.61 -12.41
N LYS A 29 6.14 3.80 -11.80
CA LYS A 29 4.84 3.69 -12.47
C LYS A 29 4.48 4.87 -13.37
N MET A 30 5.20 6.00 -13.29
CA MET A 30 4.99 7.18 -14.16
C MET A 30 5.41 6.96 -15.63
N ASN A 31 5.62 5.73 -16.05
CA ASN A 31 5.95 5.40 -17.44
C ASN A 31 4.71 4.94 -18.21
N HIS A 32 4.75 5.07 -19.53
CA HIS A 32 3.64 4.68 -20.41
C HIS A 32 3.36 3.17 -20.39
N VAL A 33 4.34 2.33 -20.06
CA VAL A 33 4.19 0.88 -20.01
C VAL A 33 3.20 0.52 -18.91
N PHE A 34 3.38 1.03 -17.69
CA PHE A 34 2.47 0.77 -16.58
C PHE A 34 1.01 1.14 -16.91
N VAL A 35 0.80 2.32 -17.51
CA VAL A 35 -0.56 2.77 -17.86
C VAL A 35 -1.21 1.87 -18.92
N ASN A 36 -0.43 1.43 -19.90
CA ASN A 36 -0.92 0.58 -21.00
C ASN A 36 -1.14 -0.88 -20.55
N GLU A 37 -0.31 -1.39 -19.64
CA GLU A 37 -0.35 -2.77 -19.17
C GLU A 37 -1.19 -2.95 -17.90
N PHE A 38 -1.68 -1.89 -17.28
CA PHE A 38 -2.43 -1.91 -16.03
C PHE A 38 -3.55 -2.96 -15.99
N LYS A 39 -4.28 -3.13 -17.10
CA LYS A 39 -5.31 -4.15 -17.23
C LYS A 39 -4.71 -5.56 -17.32
N ALA A 40 -3.58 -5.72 -18.00
CA ALA A 40 -2.91 -7.01 -18.15
C ALA A 40 -2.39 -7.49 -16.77
N ASP A 41 -1.75 -6.62 -16.02
CA ASP A 41 -1.25 -6.90 -14.66
C ASP A 41 -2.39 -7.38 -13.74
N PHE A 42 -3.55 -6.69 -13.79
CA PHE A 42 -4.72 -7.13 -13.03
C PHE A 42 -5.24 -8.50 -13.48
N THR A 43 -5.27 -8.77 -14.79
CA THR A 43 -5.73 -10.04 -15.34
C THR A 43 -4.81 -11.18 -14.91
N GLU A 44 -3.51 -10.95 -14.87
CA GLU A 44 -2.52 -11.90 -14.40
C GLU A 44 -2.73 -12.26 -12.92
N GLY A 45 -2.96 -11.28 -12.05
CA GLY A 45 -3.26 -11.51 -10.63
C GLY A 45 -4.56 -12.30 -10.40
N SER A 46 -5.48 -12.28 -11.36
CA SER A 46 -6.73 -13.05 -11.30
C SER A 46 -6.62 -14.49 -11.83
N ALA A 47 -5.54 -14.80 -12.56
CA ALA A 47 -5.37 -16.10 -13.20
C ALA A 47 -5.13 -17.22 -12.17
N GLY A 48 -5.76 -18.39 -12.39
CA GLY A 48 -5.57 -19.56 -11.53
C GLY A 48 -6.17 -19.45 -10.11
N GLN A 49 -6.99 -18.46 -9.85
CA GLN A 49 -7.63 -18.26 -8.56
C GLN A 49 -8.74 -19.29 -8.29
N PRO A 50 -8.99 -19.63 -7.01
CA PRO A 50 -10.06 -20.56 -6.66
C PRO A 50 -11.43 -20.09 -7.13
N GLY A 51 -12.31 -21.03 -7.50
CA GLY A 51 -13.63 -20.70 -8.06
C GLY A 51 -14.50 -19.80 -7.19
N TRP A 52 -14.39 -19.89 -5.87
CA TRP A 52 -15.14 -19.06 -4.93
C TRP A 52 -14.71 -17.57 -4.96
N LEU A 53 -13.51 -17.23 -5.48
CA LEU A 53 -13.05 -15.87 -5.67
C LEU A 53 -13.39 -15.29 -7.06
N HIS A 54 -13.87 -16.07 -8.00
CA HIS A 54 -14.16 -15.59 -9.37
C HIS A 54 -15.11 -14.39 -9.38
N TRP A 55 -16.13 -14.36 -8.51
CA TRP A 55 -17.05 -13.23 -8.43
C TRP A 55 -16.33 -11.91 -8.09
N TRP A 56 -15.31 -11.95 -7.22
CA TRP A 56 -14.49 -10.79 -6.82
C TRP A 56 -13.71 -10.25 -8.01
N PHE A 57 -12.99 -11.11 -8.71
CA PHE A 57 -12.21 -10.72 -9.87
C PHE A 57 -13.10 -10.29 -11.05
N HIS A 58 -14.21 -10.92 -11.29
CA HIS A 58 -15.18 -10.49 -12.30
C HIS A 58 -15.76 -9.10 -12.01
N PHE A 59 -16.04 -8.80 -10.74
CA PHE A 59 -16.50 -7.47 -10.35
C PHE A 59 -15.44 -6.42 -10.68
N TRP A 60 -14.20 -6.63 -10.19
CA TRP A 60 -13.12 -5.67 -10.39
C TRP A 60 -12.68 -5.56 -11.86
N THR A 61 -12.69 -6.65 -12.64
CA THR A 61 -12.46 -6.61 -14.08
C THR A 61 -13.41 -5.63 -14.76
N ARG A 62 -14.72 -5.72 -14.49
CA ARG A 62 -15.70 -4.79 -15.05
C ARG A 62 -15.45 -3.34 -14.66
N VAL A 63 -15.08 -3.11 -13.41
CA VAL A 63 -14.77 -1.77 -12.91
C VAL A 63 -13.54 -1.21 -13.63
N ILE A 64 -12.45 -1.96 -13.69
CA ILE A 64 -11.20 -1.53 -14.33
C ILE A 64 -11.37 -1.38 -15.84
N ASP A 65 -12.10 -2.28 -16.50
CA ASP A 65 -12.36 -2.24 -17.94
C ASP A 65 -13.11 -0.99 -18.39
N SER A 66 -13.83 -0.33 -17.49
CA SER A 66 -14.51 0.94 -17.79
C SER A 66 -13.53 2.06 -18.17
N SER A 67 -12.35 2.11 -17.56
CA SER A 67 -11.29 3.09 -17.88
C SER A 67 -9.95 2.69 -17.24
N PRO A 68 -9.20 1.71 -17.78
CA PRO A 68 -7.96 1.22 -17.17
C PRO A 68 -6.93 2.32 -16.92
N ALA A 69 -6.75 3.23 -17.88
CA ALA A 69 -5.83 4.35 -17.75
C ALA A 69 -6.17 5.27 -16.57
N THR A 70 -7.45 5.52 -16.33
CA THR A 70 -7.89 6.33 -15.19
C THR A 70 -7.49 5.68 -13.87
N PHE A 71 -7.68 4.36 -13.73
CA PHE A 71 -7.27 3.65 -12.52
C PHE A 71 -5.76 3.63 -12.35
N ALA A 72 -4.98 3.49 -13.42
CA ALA A 72 -3.53 3.60 -13.39
C ALA A 72 -3.09 4.98 -12.87
N TYR A 73 -3.65 6.07 -13.40
CA TYR A 73 -3.31 7.42 -12.93
C TYR A 73 -3.76 7.68 -11.49
N ILE A 74 -4.94 7.19 -11.08
CA ILE A 74 -5.40 7.28 -9.68
C ILE A 74 -4.39 6.57 -8.76
N THR A 75 -3.91 5.40 -9.13
CA THR A 75 -2.90 4.65 -8.38
C THR A 75 -1.62 5.48 -8.22
N ILE A 76 -1.06 6.00 -9.31
CA ILE A 76 0.16 6.84 -9.28
C ILE A 76 -0.03 8.06 -8.37
N VAL A 77 -1.16 8.76 -8.51
CA VAL A 77 -1.45 9.96 -7.70
C VAL A 77 -1.57 9.61 -6.22
N LEU A 78 -2.31 8.55 -5.87
CA LEU A 78 -2.46 8.11 -4.48
C LEU A 78 -1.13 7.70 -3.87
N GLU A 79 -0.32 6.91 -4.58
CA GLU A 79 1.01 6.51 -4.12
C GLU A 79 1.91 7.72 -3.89
N THR A 80 1.90 8.67 -4.81
CA THR A 80 2.68 9.90 -4.68
C THR A 80 2.25 10.71 -3.45
N LEU A 81 0.94 10.92 -3.26
CA LEU A 81 0.40 11.66 -2.12
C LEU A 81 0.70 10.98 -0.78
N ILE A 82 0.52 9.66 -0.71
CA ILE A 82 0.85 8.86 0.48
C ILE A 82 2.34 8.97 0.79
N GLY A 83 3.20 8.80 -0.23
CA GLY A 83 4.65 8.90 -0.08
C GLY A 83 5.11 10.28 0.41
N LEU A 84 4.60 11.36 -0.19
CA LEU A 84 4.88 12.72 0.26
C LEU A 84 4.41 12.97 1.69
N ALA A 85 3.18 12.54 2.02
CA ALA A 85 2.66 12.70 3.38
C ALA A 85 3.47 11.90 4.41
N LEU A 86 4.00 10.73 4.04
CA LEU A 86 4.94 9.96 4.87
C LEU A 86 6.25 10.73 5.07
N VAL A 87 6.89 11.22 4.01
CA VAL A 87 8.17 11.93 4.11
C VAL A 87 8.04 13.18 4.97
N PHE A 88 7.07 14.02 4.67
CA PHE A 88 6.88 15.30 5.40
C PHE A 88 6.18 15.15 6.75
N GLY A 89 5.59 14.01 7.05
CA GLY A 89 4.87 13.76 8.31
C GLY A 89 3.55 14.50 8.41
N PHE A 90 2.92 14.77 7.29
CA PHE A 90 1.63 15.46 7.22
C PHE A 90 0.47 14.49 7.48
N ALA A 91 -0.56 14.94 8.23
CA ALA A 91 -1.79 14.18 8.54
C ALA A 91 -1.52 12.70 8.92
N ARG A 92 -0.51 12.43 9.73
CA ARG A 92 0.08 11.10 9.97
C ARG A 92 -0.93 9.99 10.17
N ARG A 93 -1.86 10.13 11.12
CA ARG A 93 -2.84 9.08 11.43
C ARG A 93 -3.76 8.76 10.27
N SER A 94 -4.30 9.79 9.61
CA SER A 94 -5.15 9.62 8.44
C SER A 94 -4.37 9.00 7.29
N ASN A 95 -3.12 9.45 7.08
CA ASN A 95 -2.26 8.91 6.04
C ASN A 95 -1.93 7.43 6.27
N TYR A 96 -1.64 7.02 7.51
CA TYR A 96 -1.41 5.61 7.83
C TYR A 96 -2.64 4.74 7.58
N LEU A 97 -3.83 5.25 7.92
CA LEU A 97 -5.08 4.53 7.66
C LEU A 97 -5.38 4.42 6.16
N ILE A 98 -5.23 5.53 5.43
CA ILE A 98 -5.40 5.54 3.96
C ILE A 98 -4.39 4.60 3.30
N GLY A 99 -3.12 4.69 3.69
CA GLY A 99 -2.07 3.82 3.17
C GLY A 99 -2.33 2.34 3.48
N PHE A 100 -2.81 2.02 4.68
CA PHE A 100 -3.23 0.66 5.05
C PHE A 100 -4.34 0.14 4.13
N ILE A 101 -5.43 0.91 3.99
CA ILE A 101 -6.57 0.52 3.15
C ILE A 101 -6.16 0.37 1.70
N PHE A 102 -5.34 1.30 1.20
CA PHE A 102 -4.88 1.27 -0.18
C PHE A 102 -3.94 0.09 -0.44
N SER A 103 -3.03 -0.21 0.49
CA SER A 103 -2.16 -1.40 0.40
C SER A 103 -2.97 -2.71 0.44
N MET A 104 -4.01 -2.77 1.27
CA MET A 104 -4.93 -3.91 1.29
C MET A 104 -5.70 -4.04 -0.03
N ALA A 105 -6.07 -2.92 -0.66
CA ALA A 105 -6.72 -2.92 -1.97
C ALA A 105 -5.76 -3.42 -3.06
N ILE A 106 -4.50 -2.99 -3.06
CA ILE A 106 -3.46 -3.49 -3.97
C ILE A 106 -3.29 -5.00 -3.79
N TRP A 107 -3.17 -5.47 -2.54
CA TRP A 107 -3.04 -6.89 -2.26
C TRP A 107 -4.23 -7.73 -2.72
N ALA A 108 -5.46 -7.24 -2.49
CA ALA A 108 -6.68 -7.98 -2.79
C ALA A 108 -7.11 -7.92 -4.26
N ILE A 109 -6.69 -6.90 -5.02
CA ILE A 109 -7.18 -6.65 -6.37
C ILE A 109 -6.10 -7.03 -7.38
N PRO A 110 -5.05 -6.23 -7.67
CA PRO A 110 -4.07 -6.61 -8.69
C PRO A 110 -3.15 -7.75 -8.27
N GLU A 111 -2.82 -7.88 -6.99
CA GLU A 111 -1.93 -8.95 -6.50
C GLU A 111 -2.69 -10.26 -6.18
N GLY A 112 -4.00 -10.32 -6.41
CA GLY A 112 -4.79 -11.54 -6.26
C GLY A 112 -4.69 -12.21 -4.90
N PHE A 113 -4.61 -11.43 -3.82
CA PHE A 113 -4.33 -11.89 -2.44
C PHE A 113 -2.97 -12.60 -2.28
N GLY A 114 -2.01 -12.31 -3.19
CA GLY A 114 -0.73 -13.01 -3.24
C GLY A 114 -0.79 -14.42 -3.82
N GLY A 115 -1.93 -14.81 -4.41
CA GLY A 115 -2.13 -16.12 -5.02
C GLY A 115 -1.99 -16.11 -6.55
N PRO A 116 -2.22 -17.26 -7.18
CA PRO A 116 -2.59 -18.55 -6.57
C PRO A 116 -1.42 -19.18 -5.82
N TYR A 117 -1.70 -19.69 -4.61
CA TYR A 117 -0.69 -20.38 -3.80
C TYR A 117 -0.43 -21.76 -4.38
N SER A 118 0.60 -21.87 -5.21
CA SER A 118 1.07 -23.10 -5.82
C SER A 118 2.49 -23.39 -5.38
N MET A 119 3.03 -24.56 -5.77
CA MET A 119 4.44 -24.91 -5.52
C MET A 119 5.44 -23.94 -6.19
N ALA A 120 5.00 -23.14 -7.16
CA ALA A 120 5.80 -22.13 -7.84
C ALA A 120 5.65 -20.73 -7.22
N SER A 121 4.78 -20.56 -6.22
CA SER A 121 4.62 -19.27 -5.54
C SER A 121 5.86 -18.96 -4.69
N THR A 122 6.38 -17.74 -4.82
CA THR A 122 7.63 -17.33 -4.17
C THR A 122 7.40 -16.44 -2.96
N ASP A 123 6.28 -15.73 -2.89
CA ASP A 123 5.94 -14.81 -1.79
C ASP A 123 4.41 -14.59 -1.66
N ILE A 124 4.03 -13.75 -0.69
CA ILE A 124 2.64 -13.39 -0.41
C ILE A 124 2.24 -12.04 -1.02
N ALA A 125 3.03 -11.51 -1.93
CA ALA A 125 2.93 -10.19 -2.56
C ALA A 125 3.24 -9.00 -1.62
N GLN A 126 3.46 -7.82 -2.21
CA GLN A 126 3.96 -6.65 -1.49
C GLN A 126 2.89 -5.91 -0.71
N GLY A 127 1.66 -5.87 -1.20
CA GLY A 127 0.60 -5.07 -0.62
C GLY A 127 0.32 -5.39 0.84
N ILE A 128 0.31 -6.68 1.22
CA ILE A 128 0.10 -7.08 2.62
C ILE A 128 1.27 -6.65 3.52
N ILE A 129 2.50 -6.68 3.01
CA ILE A 129 3.68 -6.24 3.76
C ILE A 129 3.59 -4.73 4.01
N TYR A 130 3.21 -3.95 3.00
CA TYR A 130 3.02 -2.51 3.13
C TYR A 130 1.88 -2.17 4.10
N ALA A 131 0.77 -2.91 4.06
CA ALA A 131 -0.31 -2.77 5.02
C ALA A 131 0.17 -2.99 6.47
N LEU A 132 0.98 -4.01 6.72
CA LEU A 132 1.56 -4.27 8.04
C LEU A 132 2.47 -3.13 8.51
N VAL A 133 3.27 -2.53 7.62
CA VAL A 133 4.11 -1.38 7.96
C VAL A 133 3.24 -0.17 8.33
N PHE A 134 2.16 0.10 7.60
CA PHE A 134 1.22 1.17 7.97
C PHE A 134 0.55 0.92 9.31
N ALA A 135 0.11 -0.31 9.59
CA ALA A 135 -0.47 -0.68 10.87
C ALA A 135 0.53 -0.50 12.02
N ALA A 136 1.80 -0.88 11.82
CA ALA A 136 2.86 -0.67 12.78
C ALA A 136 3.14 0.82 13.03
N LEU A 137 3.22 1.64 11.98
CA LEU A 137 3.39 3.09 12.09
C LEU A 137 2.23 3.74 12.85
N TYR A 138 0.99 3.33 12.57
CA TYR A 138 -0.19 3.82 13.28
C TYR A 138 -0.15 3.50 14.77
N GLY A 139 0.19 2.25 15.13
CA GLY A 139 0.32 1.82 16.51
C GLY A 139 1.46 2.53 17.25
N LEU A 140 2.63 2.63 16.64
CA LEU A 140 3.79 3.28 17.23
C LEU A 140 3.62 4.79 17.41
N ASP A 141 2.95 5.46 16.48
CA ASP A 141 2.65 6.90 16.60
C ASP A 141 1.71 7.17 17.76
N SER A 142 0.71 6.31 18.00
CA SER A 142 -0.19 6.44 19.14
C SER A 142 0.54 6.32 20.48
N VAL A 143 1.48 5.40 20.61
CA VAL A 143 2.28 5.23 21.84
C VAL A 143 3.23 6.42 22.06
N SER A 144 3.80 6.98 21.00
CA SER A 144 4.71 8.12 21.08
C SER A 144 4.03 9.44 21.47
N THR A 145 2.71 9.57 21.22
CA THR A 145 1.94 10.79 21.47
C THR A 145 1.18 10.80 22.81
N VAL A 146 1.07 9.66 23.51
CA VAL A 146 0.41 9.61 24.82
C VAL A 146 1.23 10.38 25.84
N ARG A 147 0.72 11.54 26.29
CA ARG A 147 1.26 12.30 27.42
C ARG A 147 1.03 11.51 28.71
N PRO A 148 2.02 11.43 29.63
CA PRO A 148 1.77 10.85 30.95
C PRO A 148 0.72 11.69 31.69
N ALA A 149 -0.28 11.02 32.24
CA ALA A 149 -1.42 11.64 32.94
C ALA A 149 -1.07 12.27 34.31
N TRP A 150 0.23 12.32 34.65
CA TRP A 150 0.71 12.95 35.89
C TRP A 150 1.52 14.21 35.59
N LYS A 151 0.86 15.28 35.65
CA LYS A 151 1.39 16.56 36.14
C LYS A 151 0.43 17.11 37.16
#